data_caf1fd0662a2683d98cd98d3ff761540
#
_entry.id   caf1fd0662a2683d98cd98d3ff761540
#
_cell.length_a   1.000
_cell.length_b   1.000
_cell.length_c   1.000
_cell.angle_alpha   90.00
_cell.angle_beta   90.00
_cell.angle_gamma   90.00
#
_symmetry.space_group_name_H-M   'P 1'
#
loop_
_entity.id
_entity.type
_entity.pdbx_description
1 polymer ?
#
loop_
_entity_poly.entity_id
_entity_poly.type
_entity_poly.pdbx_seq_one_letter_code
_entity_poly.pdbx_strand_id
1 'polypeptide(L)'
;MAVQLLEDWLLKEQEKIVTTYRELNQAPLKEPGLIFIGDSIVEYFPIHELLQSPKHMVNRGVRGYKTDLLRKHLDAHVFGTVVDQIFLLIGTNDIGKEIPQKETLDNVEAVLQAIMRDFPLTHINLISVLPVSQEERYKQKVYVRTNEKIQALNQAYQELAQAYHQVSYVDVYSSLLDEVGQLAEAYTTDGLHLSVAGYRILAQALQEIV
;
A
#
# COMPACT_ATOMS: atom_id res chain seq x y z
N MET A 1 -26.63 -1.55 -12.55
CA MET A 1 -26.87 -0.10 -12.36
C MET A 1 -26.25 0.43 -11.07
N ALA A 2 -26.61 -0.05 -9.87
CA ALA A 2 -26.02 0.44 -8.59
C ALA A 2 -24.50 0.20 -8.48
N VAL A 3 -24.03 -0.98 -8.85
CA VAL A 3 -22.59 -1.32 -8.84
C VAL A 3 -21.80 -0.42 -9.78
N GLN A 4 -22.31 -0.17 -11.00
CA GLN A 4 -21.66 0.72 -11.97
C GLN A 4 -21.57 2.16 -11.45
N LEU A 5 -22.63 2.67 -10.82
CA LEU A 5 -22.64 4.01 -10.23
C LEU A 5 -21.59 4.15 -9.10
N LEU A 6 -21.41 3.11 -8.31
CA LEU A 6 -20.42 3.09 -7.23
C LEU A 6 -18.98 3.04 -7.80
N GLU A 7 -18.75 2.24 -8.84
CA GLU A 7 -17.45 2.20 -9.52
C GLU A 7 -17.12 3.54 -10.19
N ASP A 8 -18.08 4.16 -10.91
CA ASP A 8 -17.90 5.46 -11.53
C ASP A 8 -17.63 6.57 -10.49
N TRP A 9 -18.31 6.51 -9.35
CA TRP A 9 -18.04 7.43 -8.24
C TRP A 9 -16.62 7.24 -7.69
N LEU A 10 -16.20 6.00 -7.44
CA LEU A 10 -14.86 5.70 -6.92
C LEU A 10 -13.78 6.22 -7.87
N LEU A 11 -13.92 5.99 -9.18
CA LEU A 11 -12.97 6.49 -10.19
C LEU A 11 -12.86 8.02 -10.16
N LYS A 12 -13.98 8.73 -10.06
CA LYS A 12 -13.97 10.20 -9.94
C LYS A 12 -13.28 10.68 -8.67
N GLU A 13 -13.51 10.03 -7.54
CA GLU A 13 -12.83 10.38 -6.29
C GLU A 13 -11.30 10.10 -6.37
N GLN A 14 -10.90 9.01 -7.00
CA GLN A 14 -9.49 8.71 -7.25
C GLN A 14 -8.83 9.79 -8.14
N GLU A 15 -9.50 10.21 -9.22
CA GLU A 15 -9.01 11.28 -10.09
C GLU A 15 -8.83 12.62 -9.34
N LYS A 16 -9.77 12.97 -8.47
CA LYS A 16 -9.65 14.18 -7.63
C LYS A 16 -8.44 14.09 -6.70
N ILE A 17 -8.26 12.96 -6.01
CA ILE A 17 -7.14 12.76 -5.08
C ILE A 17 -5.82 12.89 -5.85
N VAL A 18 -5.69 12.22 -6.99
CA VAL A 18 -4.48 12.27 -7.84
C VAL A 18 -4.20 13.67 -8.35
N THR A 19 -5.24 14.40 -8.78
CA THR A 19 -5.11 15.81 -9.20
C THR A 19 -4.60 16.66 -8.05
N THR A 20 -5.21 16.53 -6.86
CA THR A 20 -4.78 17.23 -5.65
C THR A 20 -3.32 16.90 -5.29
N TYR A 21 -2.90 15.64 -5.42
CA TYR A 21 -1.51 15.27 -5.16
C TYR A 21 -0.54 15.93 -6.15
N ARG A 22 -0.87 16.00 -7.45
CA ARG A 22 -0.07 16.72 -8.44
C ARG A 22 0.05 18.21 -8.12
N GLU A 23 -1.05 18.85 -7.73
CA GLU A 23 -1.05 20.25 -7.32
C GLU A 23 -0.17 20.48 -6.08
N LEU A 24 -0.29 19.64 -5.05
CA LEU A 24 0.55 19.70 -3.86
C LEU A 24 2.05 19.48 -4.17
N ASN A 25 2.34 18.60 -5.13
CA ASN A 25 3.73 18.32 -5.55
C ASN A 25 4.38 19.52 -6.26
N GLN A 26 3.60 20.45 -6.84
CA GLN A 26 4.10 21.66 -7.48
C GLN A 26 4.41 22.80 -6.51
N ALA A 27 3.90 22.74 -5.28
CA ALA A 27 4.08 23.77 -4.26
C ALA A 27 4.62 23.20 -2.94
N PRO A 28 5.75 22.48 -2.96
CA PRO A 28 6.23 21.82 -1.76
C PRO A 28 6.77 22.86 -0.76
N LEU A 29 6.21 22.84 0.45
CA LEU A 29 6.76 23.61 1.58
C LEU A 29 8.01 22.96 2.14
N LYS A 30 8.13 21.64 1.99
CA LYS A 30 9.29 20.84 2.40
C LYS A 30 9.47 19.66 1.43
N GLU A 31 10.72 19.35 1.13
CA GLU A 31 11.06 18.12 0.43
C GLU A 31 10.63 16.89 1.26
N PRO A 32 10.05 15.87 0.64
CA PRO A 32 9.72 14.64 1.33
C PRO A 32 10.98 13.81 1.59
N GLY A 33 11.21 13.42 2.83
CA GLY A 33 12.23 12.42 3.16
C GLY A 33 11.66 11.00 3.06
N LEU A 34 10.43 10.81 3.52
CA LEU A 34 9.74 9.53 3.51
C LEU A 34 8.38 9.68 2.81
N ILE A 35 8.11 8.81 1.83
CA ILE A 35 6.82 8.80 1.12
C ILE A 35 6.14 7.42 1.30
N PHE A 36 4.89 7.44 1.73
CA PHE A 36 4.04 6.25 1.84
C PHE A 36 3.08 6.23 0.64
N ILE A 37 3.15 5.18 -0.18
CA ILE A 37 2.33 5.02 -1.39
C ILE A 37 1.57 3.69 -1.37
N GLY A 38 0.36 3.68 -1.92
CA GLY A 38 -0.44 2.47 -1.97
C GLY A 38 -1.95 2.73 -2.08
N ASP A 39 -2.72 1.83 -1.52
CA ASP A 39 -4.18 1.84 -1.56
C ASP A 39 -4.83 2.48 -0.31
N SER A 40 -6.06 2.05 0.03
CA SER A 40 -6.79 2.56 1.20
C SER A 40 -6.10 2.26 2.54
N ILE A 41 -5.33 1.19 2.64
CA ILE A 41 -4.58 0.88 3.85
C ILE A 41 -3.55 1.99 4.13
N VAL A 42 -2.86 2.46 3.08
CA VAL A 42 -1.93 3.58 3.18
C VAL A 42 -2.69 4.90 3.37
N GLU A 43 -3.74 5.16 2.58
CA GLU A 43 -4.51 6.41 2.67
C GLU A 43 -5.00 6.68 4.09
N TYR A 44 -5.48 5.64 4.79
CA TYR A 44 -6.02 5.77 6.15
C TYR A 44 -4.97 5.63 7.25
N PHE A 45 -3.71 5.37 6.91
CA PHE A 45 -2.64 5.24 7.89
C PHE A 45 -2.31 6.61 8.52
N PRO A 46 -2.55 6.82 9.82
CA PRO A 46 -2.27 8.06 10.51
C PRO A 46 -0.77 8.17 10.84
N ILE A 47 0.07 8.29 9.79
CA ILE A 47 1.53 8.24 9.88
C ILE A 47 2.10 9.26 10.87
N HIS A 48 1.54 10.48 10.90
CA HIS A 48 2.02 11.56 11.78
C HIS A 48 1.66 11.38 13.25
N GLU A 49 0.71 10.47 13.56
CA GLU A 49 0.29 10.17 14.92
C GLU A 49 0.96 8.92 15.48
N LEU A 50 1.32 7.99 14.59
CA LEU A 50 1.80 6.66 14.98
C LEU A 50 3.28 6.41 14.68
N LEU A 51 3.93 7.24 13.86
CA LEU A 51 5.35 7.14 13.53
C LEU A 51 6.11 8.37 14.00
N GLN A 52 7.35 8.17 14.42
CA GLN A 52 8.27 9.25 14.78
C GLN A 52 9.47 9.22 13.82
N SER A 53 9.72 10.33 13.16
CA SER A 53 10.87 10.49 12.29
C SER A 53 11.32 11.95 12.27
N PRO A 54 12.64 12.22 12.22
CA PRO A 54 13.16 13.57 11.98
C PRO A 54 12.92 14.02 10.53
N LYS A 55 12.60 13.09 9.64
CA LYS A 55 12.36 13.35 8.23
C LYS A 55 10.91 13.72 7.97
N HIS A 56 10.68 14.55 6.96
CA HIS A 56 9.32 14.90 6.55
C HIS A 56 8.63 13.71 5.90
N MET A 57 7.56 13.24 6.52
CA MET A 57 6.74 12.13 6.03
C MET A 57 5.56 12.64 5.20
N VAL A 58 5.29 11.98 4.09
CA VAL A 58 4.15 12.29 3.19
C VAL A 58 3.36 11.03 2.90
N ASN A 59 2.04 11.09 3.07
CA ASN A 59 1.12 10.03 2.71
C ASN A 59 0.51 10.33 1.33
N ARG A 60 0.67 9.41 0.39
CA ARG A 60 0.13 9.43 -0.98
C ARG A 60 -0.67 8.17 -1.32
N GLY A 61 -1.30 7.56 -0.31
CA GLY A 61 -2.24 6.45 -0.52
C GLY A 61 -3.52 6.90 -1.23
N VAL A 62 -4.15 6.03 -2.03
CA VAL A 62 -5.42 6.28 -2.70
C VAL A 62 -6.32 5.06 -2.59
N ARG A 63 -7.49 5.22 -1.97
CA ARG A 63 -8.46 4.14 -1.77
C ARG A 63 -8.86 3.45 -3.08
N GLY A 64 -8.95 2.12 -3.02
CA GLY A 64 -9.34 1.30 -4.15
C GLY A 64 -8.27 1.17 -5.24
N TYR A 65 -7.07 1.72 -5.04
CA TYR A 65 -6.00 1.61 -6.02
C TYR A 65 -5.57 0.16 -6.22
N LYS A 66 -5.36 -0.16 -7.48
CA LYS A 66 -4.68 -1.36 -7.96
C LYS A 66 -3.30 -0.98 -8.48
N THR A 67 -2.50 -1.98 -8.72
CA THR A 67 -1.11 -1.80 -9.19
C THR A 67 -1.00 -1.10 -10.54
N ASP A 68 -1.95 -1.33 -11.46
CA ASP A 68 -2.01 -0.66 -12.77
C ASP A 68 -2.23 0.86 -12.63
N LEU A 69 -3.12 1.28 -11.71
CA LEU A 69 -3.40 2.70 -11.47
C LEU A 69 -2.22 3.39 -10.78
N LEU A 70 -1.57 2.73 -9.81
CA LEU A 70 -0.37 3.27 -9.19
C LEU A 70 0.75 3.46 -10.22
N ARG A 71 0.98 2.45 -11.07
CA ARG A 71 1.94 2.53 -12.17
C ARG A 71 1.64 3.69 -13.12
N LYS A 72 0.37 3.85 -13.51
CA LYS A 72 -0.09 4.89 -14.44
C LYS A 72 0.08 6.31 -13.91
N HIS A 73 -0.08 6.51 -12.61
CA HIS A 73 -0.10 7.82 -11.97
C HIS A 73 1.04 8.01 -10.95
N LEU A 74 2.16 7.30 -11.14
CA LEU A 74 3.29 7.32 -10.20
C LEU A 74 3.82 8.76 -9.95
N ASP A 75 3.75 9.62 -10.94
CA ASP A 75 4.09 11.04 -10.87
C ASP A 75 3.32 11.84 -9.81
N ALA A 76 2.11 11.38 -9.46
CA ALA A 76 1.33 11.99 -8.39
C ALA A 76 1.75 11.51 -7.00
N HIS A 77 2.28 10.29 -6.92
CA HIS A 77 2.61 9.63 -5.66
C HIS A 77 4.04 9.87 -5.21
N VAL A 78 4.99 9.96 -6.15
CA VAL A 78 6.41 10.15 -5.87
C VAL A 78 6.86 11.47 -6.47
N PHE A 79 7.45 12.32 -5.64
CA PHE A 79 7.89 13.66 -6.02
C PHE A 79 9.06 14.11 -5.14
N GLY A 80 9.66 15.24 -5.49
CA GLY A 80 10.81 15.82 -4.79
C GLY A 80 12.11 15.62 -5.55
N THR A 81 13.18 16.17 -5.02
CA THR A 81 14.52 16.08 -5.61
C THR A 81 15.37 14.97 -4.96
N VAL A 82 15.17 14.76 -3.66
CA VAL A 82 15.83 13.71 -2.88
C VAL A 82 14.82 13.09 -1.95
N VAL A 83 14.50 11.82 -2.19
CA VAL A 83 13.62 11.01 -1.33
C VAL A 83 14.49 9.93 -0.70
N ASP A 84 14.53 9.86 0.62
CA ASP A 84 15.37 8.86 1.31
C ASP A 84 14.74 7.47 1.21
N GLN A 85 13.43 7.36 1.51
CA GLN A 85 12.74 6.08 1.50
C GLN A 85 11.32 6.20 0.95
N ILE A 86 10.88 5.15 0.28
CA ILE A 86 9.48 4.95 -0.14
C ILE A 86 8.95 3.68 0.51
N PHE A 87 7.76 3.77 1.11
CA PHE A 87 7.02 2.67 1.69
C PHE A 87 5.86 2.32 0.76
N LEU A 88 5.92 1.17 0.11
CA LEU A 88 4.93 0.71 -0.86
C LEU A 88 4.11 -0.43 -0.29
N LEU A 89 2.79 -0.24 -0.14
CA LEU A 89 1.83 -1.26 0.26
C LEU A 89 0.66 -1.26 -0.72
N ILE A 90 0.56 -2.27 -1.58
CA ILE A 90 -0.43 -2.40 -2.65
C ILE A 90 -0.67 -3.88 -3.00
N GLY A 91 -1.81 -4.21 -3.65
CA GLY A 91 -2.08 -5.53 -4.22
C GLY A 91 -3.38 -6.17 -3.70
N THR A 92 -3.90 -5.75 -2.55
CA THR A 92 -5.16 -6.33 -2.03
C THR A 92 -6.35 -6.09 -2.97
N ASN A 93 -6.37 -4.96 -3.69
CA ASN A 93 -7.43 -4.64 -4.65
C ASN A 93 -7.27 -5.39 -5.98
N ASP A 94 -6.05 -5.74 -6.36
CA ASP A 94 -5.78 -6.62 -7.49
C ASP A 94 -6.36 -8.01 -7.23
N ILE A 95 -6.09 -8.59 -6.06
CA ILE A 95 -6.70 -9.87 -5.62
C ILE A 95 -8.24 -9.73 -5.60
N GLY A 96 -8.77 -8.63 -5.04
CA GLY A 96 -10.20 -8.36 -4.95
C GLY A 96 -10.92 -8.18 -6.30
N LYS A 97 -10.19 -7.89 -7.36
CA LYS A 97 -10.65 -7.79 -8.75
C LYS A 97 -10.22 -8.99 -9.60
N GLU A 98 -9.67 -10.02 -8.97
CA GLU A 98 -9.21 -11.26 -9.61
C GLU A 98 -8.19 -11.01 -10.74
N ILE A 99 -7.38 -9.95 -10.60
CA ILE A 99 -6.27 -9.68 -11.52
C ILE A 99 -5.24 -10.82 -11.37
N PRO A 100 -4.74 -11.37 -12.49
CA PRO A 100 -3.73 -12.42 -12.42
C PRO A 100 -2.50 -11.96 -11.62
N GLN A 101 -2.00 -12.82 -10.73
CA GLN A 101 -0.83 -12.52 -9.89
C GLN A 101 0.37 -12.03 -10.72
N LYS A 102 0.59 -12.64 -11.89
CA LYS A 102 1.66 -12.22 -12.80
C LYS A 102 1.51 -10.76 -13.22
N GLU A 103 0.31 -10.31 -13.57
CA GLU A 103 0.05 -8.93 -13.98
C GLU A 103 0.27 -7.96 -12.81
N THR A 104 -0.20 -8.32 -11.61
CA THR A 104 0.06 -7.58 -10.38
C THR A 104 1.56 -7.42 -10.15
N LEU A 105 2.32 -8.51 -10.27
CA LEU A 105 3.77 -8.53 -10.08
C LEU A 105 4.50 -7.69 -11.14
N ASP A 106 4.15 -7.83 -12.42
CA ASP A 106 4.71 -7.05 -13.53
C ASP A 106 4.49 -5.53 -13.31
N ASN A 107 3.33 -5.14 -12.80
CA ASN A 107 3.03 -3.74 -12.48
C ASN A 107 3.87 -3.23 -11.31
N VAL A 108 4.00 -4.01 -10.22
CA VAL A 108 4.83 -3.63 -9.07
C VAL A 108 6.29 -3.52 -9.48
N GLU A 109 6.81 -4.48 -10.24
CA GLU A 109 8.18 -4.42 -10.76
C GLU A 109 8.41 -3.15 -11.59
N ALA A 110 7.48 -2.80 -12.48
CA ALA A 110 7.56 -1.58 -13.28
C ALA A 110 7.54 -0.30 -12.40
N VAL A 111 6.78 -0.29 -11.30
CA VAL A 111 6.79 0.80 -10.31
C VAL A 111 8.16 0.90 -9.64
N LEU A 112 8.71 -0.21 -9.16
CA LEU A 112 10.03 -0.25 -8.53
C LEU A 112 11.11 0.27 -9.49
N GLN A 113 11.12 -0.21 -10.73
CA GLN A 113 12.09 0.20 -11.76
C GLN A 113 11.96 1.69 -12.09
N ALA A 114 10.74 2.24 -12.17
CA ALA A 114 10.52 3.65 -12.42
C ALA A 114 11.04 4.51 -11.25
N ILE A 115 10.79 4.11 -10.01
CA ILE A 115 11.31 4.80 -8.82
C ILE A 115 12.85 4.76 -8.82
N MET A 116 13.45 3.60 -9.01
CA MET A 116 14.93 3.46 -9.01
C MET A 116 15.61 4.25 -10.13
N ARG A 117 14.94 4.38 -11.30
CA ARG A 117 15.45 5.19 -12.41
C ARG A 117 15.43 6.68 -12.07
N ASP A 118 14.33 7.16 -11.51
CA ASP A 118 14.10 8.60 -11.30
C ASP A 118 14.68 9.08 -9.95
N PHE A 119 14.83 8.15 -8.98
CA PHE A 119 15.36 8.37 -7.64
C PHE A 119 16.43 7.31 -7.28
N PRO A 120 17.62 7.37 -7.88
CA PRO A 120 18.61 6.28 -7.81
C PRO A 120 19.22 6.05 -6.42
N LEU A 121 19.03 6.95 -5.47
CA LEU A 121 19.53 6.83 -4.09
C LEU A 121 18.41 6.44 -3.10
N THR A 122 17.17 6.37 -3.55
CA THR A 122 16.02 6.05 -2.71
C THR A 122 16.00 4.56 -2.34
N HIS A 123 15.79 4.26 -1.08
CA HIS A 123 15.48 2.91 -0.63
C HIS A 123 13.97 2.65 -0.67
N ILE A 124 13.56 1.47 -1.16
CA ILE A 124 12.14 1.11 -1.28
C ILE A 124 11.83 -0.02 -0.30
N ASN A 125 10.89 0.22 0.59
CA ASN A 125 10.35 -0.76 1.51
C ASN A 125 9.05 -1.33 0.92
N LEU A 126 9.12 -2.50 0.30
CA LEU A 126 7.96 -3.22 -0.23
C LEU A 126 7.29 -3.98 0.92
N ILE A 127 6.17 -3.45 1.38
CA ILE A 127 5.44 -4.00 2.53
C ILE A 127 4.54 -5.15 2.04
N SER A 128 4.47 -6.22 2.81
CA SER A 128 3.56 -7.33 2.56
C SER A 128 2.12 -6.85 2.39
N VAL A 129 1.36 -7.44 1.48
CA VAL A 129 -0.11 -7.34 1.47
C VAL A 129 -0.61 -7.93 2.78
N LEU A 130 -1.51 -7.20 3.47
CA LEU A 130 -1.97 -7.57 4.80
C LEU A 130 -2.99 -8.71 4.76
N PRO A 131 -3.13 -9.49 5.84
CA PRO A 131 -4.12 -10.56 5.91
C PRO A 131 -5.55 -10.01 5.88
N VAL A 132 -6.49 -10.88 5.62
CA VAL A 132 -7.94 -10.61 5.73
C VAL A 132 -8.57 -11.55 6.75
N SER A 133 -9.67 -11.11 7.36
CA SER A 133 -10.51 -12.00 8.19
C SER A 133 -11.49 -12.74 7.31
N GLN A 134 -11.47 -14.07 7.37
CA GLN A 134 -12.38 -14.95 6.60
C GLN A 134 -13.66 -15.30 7.35
N GLU A 135 -13.98 -14.58 8.44
CA GLU A 135 -15.22 -14.76 9.16
C GLU A 135 -16.45 -14.42 8.30
N GLU A 136 -17.53 -15.17 8.47
CA GLU A 136 -18.74 -15.04 7.65
C GLU A 136 -19.33 -13.61 7.66
N ARG A 137 -19.23 -12.91 8.79
CA ARG A 137 -19.70 -11.50 8.92
C ARG A 137 -18.98 -10.53 8.00
N TYR A 138 -17.75 -10.84 7.56
CA TYR A 138 -16.93 -9.99 6.68
C TYR A 138 -16.90 -10.43 5.22
N LYS A 139 -17.56 -11.55 4.89
CA LYS A 139 -17.53 -12.17 3.57
C LYS A 139 -17.86 -11.22 2.42
N GLN A 140 -18.82 -10.31 2.60
CA GLN A 140 -19.15 -9.34 1.55
C GLN A 140 -18.05 -8.33 1.29
N LYS A 141 -17.30 -7.93 2.33
CA LYS A 141 -16.21 -6.97 2.25
C LYS A 141 -14.93 -7.61 1.74
N VAL A 142 -14.58 -8.74 2.30
CA VAL A 142 -13.38 -9.50 1.93
C VAL A 142 -13.52 -10.09 0.53
N TYR A 143 -14.73 -10.54 0.19
CA TYR A 143 -15.13 -11.04 -1.13
C TYR A 143 -14.27 -12.24 -1.58
N VAL A 144 -13.53 -12.12 -2.69
CA VAL A 144 -12.70 -13.21 -3.26
C VAL A 144 -11.27 -13.25 -2.70
N ARG A 145 -10.94 -12.38 -1.76
CA ARG A 145 -9.63 -12.35 -1.11
C ARG A 145 -9.52 -13.53 -0.16
N THR A 146 -8.45 -14.29 -0.27
CA THR A 146 -8.12 -15.34 0.68
C THR A 146 -6.69 -15.18 1.16
N ASN A 147 -6.39 -15.66 2.38
CA ASN A 147 -5.05 -15.56 2.92
C ASN A 147 -4.04 -16.39 2.11
N GLU A 148 -4.48 -17.48 1.46
CA GLU A 148 -3.63 -18.26 0.56
C GLU A 148 -3.19 -17.43 -0.67
N LYS A 149 -4.13 -16.69 -1.31
CA LYS A 149 -3.79 -15.78 -2.43
C LYS A 149 -2.86 -14.67 -2.00
N ILE A 150 -3.09 -14.11 -0.80
CA ILE A 150 -2.25 -13.06 -0.22
C ILE A 150 -0.84 -13.58 0.06
N GLN A 151 -0.71 -14.75 0.69
CA GLN A 151 0.60 -15.36 0.97
C GLN A 151 1.35 -15.69 -0.33
N ALA A 152 0.68 -16.20 -1.35
CA ALA A 152 1.29 -16.45 -2.66
C ALA A 152 1.84 -15.15 -3.29
N LEU A 153 1.09 -14.04 -3.21
CA LEU A 153 1.55 -12.74 -3.69
C LEU A 153 2.71 -12.21 -2.83
N ASN A 154 2.65 -12.36 -1.51
CA ASN A 154 3.70 -11.94 -0.59
C ASN A 154 5.01 -12.70 -0.82
N GLN A 155 4.94 -13.99 -1.09
CA GLN A 155 6.11 -14.77 -1.49
C GLN A 155 6.73 -14.22 -2.79
N ALA A 156 5.91 -13.93 -3.81
CA ALA A 156 6.39 -13.34 -5.05
C ALA A 156 6.99 -11.93 -4.84
N TYR A 157 6.45 -11.14 -3.93
CA TYR A 157 7.02 -9.83 -3.55
C TYR A 157 8.38 -9.98 -2.84
N GLN A 158 8.51 -10.97 -1.97
CA GLN A 158 9.78 -11.26 -1.31
C GLN A 158 10.86 -11.68 -2.31
N GLU A 159 10.51 -12.54 -3.28
CA GLU A 159 11.40 -12.94 -4.36
C GLU A 159 11.77 -11.75 -5.27
N LEU A 160 10.80 -10.90 -5.62
CA LEU A 160 11.03 -9.69 -6.40
C LEU A 160 11.97 -8.72 -5.68
N ALA A 161 11.78 -8.50 -4.38
CA ALA A 161 12.64 -7.61 -3.60
C ALA A 161 14.10 -8.07 -3.60
N GLN A 162 14.36 -9.36 -3.56
CA GLN A 162 15.72 -9.94 -3.60
C GLN A 162 16.46 -9.64 -4.92
N ALA A 163 15.74 -9.33 -6.00
CA ALA A 163 16.36 -9.01 -7.28
C ALA A 163 16.97 -7.59 -7.31
N TYR A 164 16.67 -6.73 -6.35
CA TYR A 164 17.07 -5.33 -6.34
C TYR A 164 17.68 -4.93 -5.00
N HIS A 165 18.93 -4.45 -5.01
CA HIS A 165 19.65 -4.07 -3.78
C HIS A 165 19.04 -2.85 -3.04
N GLN A 166 18.24 -2.04 -3.73
CA GLN A 166 17.55 -0.87 -3.17
C GLN A 166 16.16 -1.21 -2.62
N VAL A 167 15.73 -2.48 -2.71
CA VAL A 167 14.39 -2.91 -2.28
C VAL A 167 14.51 -3.88 -1.12
N SER A 168 13.82 -3.58 -0.03
CA SER A 168 13.64 -4.49 1.10
C SER A 168 12.18 -4.94 1.18
N TYR A 169 11.96 -6.23 1.39
CA TYR A 169 10.63 -6.74 1.74
C TYR A 169 10.41 -6.60 3.25
N VAL A 170 9.27 -6.02 3.64
CA VAL A 170 8.90 -5.82 5.04
C VAL A 170 7.66 -6.65 5.35
N ASP A 171 7.83 -7.71 6.15
CA ASP A 171 6.71 -8.55 6.56
C ASP A 171 5.95 -7.92 7.74
N VAL A 172 4.74 -7.45 7.46
CA VAL A 172 3.75 -7.03 8.47
C VAL A 172 2.60 -8.03 8.55
N TYR A 173 2.42 -8.86 7.50
CA TYR A 173 1.36 -9.85 7.43
C TYR A 173 1.34 -10.74 8.68
N SER A 174 2.49 -11.30 9.04
CA SER A 174 2.62 -12.23 10.17
C SER A 174 2.27 -11.63 11.52
N SER A 175 2.51 -10.31 11.70
CA SER A 175 2.25 -9.60 12.96
C SER A 175 0.77 -9.29 13.21
N LEU A 176 -0.08 -9.45 12.18
CA LEU A 176 -1.51 -9.13 12.24
C LEU A 176 -2.40 -10.38 12.37
N LEU A 177 -1.80 -11.57 12.37
CA LEU A 177 -2.54 -12.83 12.43
C LEU A 177 -3.05 -13.12 13.85
N ASP A 178 -4.21 -13.77 13.88
CA ASP A 178 -4.72 -14.47 15.06
C ASP A 178 -4.19 -15.92 15.13
N GLU A 179 -4.64 -16.68 16.13
CA GLU A 179 -4.23 -18.08 16.36
C GLU A 179 -4.67 -19.04 15.24
N VAL A 180 -5.64 -18.65 14.41
CA VAL A 180 -6.14 -19.46 13.28
C VAL A 180 -5.60 -19.00 11.93
N GLY A 181 -4.68 -18.01 11.93
CA GLY A 181 -3.95 -17.58 10.73
C GLY A 181 -4.72 -16.61 9.83
N GLN A 182 -5.64 -15.83 10.38
CA GLN A 182 -6.34 -14.76 9.67
C GLN A 182 -6.15 -13.41 10.37
N LEU A 183 -6.58 -12.31 9.74
CA LEU A 183 -6.50 -10.98 10.35
C LEU A 183 -7.28 -10.98 11.68
N ALA A 184 -6.56 -10.73 12.78
CA ALA A 184 -7.14 -10.73 14.11
C ALA A 184 -8.28 -9.71 14.24
N GLU A 185 -9.37 -10.07 14.89
CA GLU A 185 -10.56 -9.24 15.08
C GLU A 185 -10.23 -7.87 15.71
N ALA A 186 -9.32 -7.84 16.66
CA ALA A 186 -8.87 -6.60 17.31
C ALA A 186 -8.20 -5.62 16.34
N TYR A 187 -7.66 -6.10 15.23
CA TYR A 187 -6.87 -5.31 14.29
C TYR A 187 -7.65 -4.86 13.06
N THR A 188 -8.93 -5.23 12.94
CA THR A 188 -9.75 -4.87 11.78
C THR A 188 -11.06 -4.19 12.15
N THR A 189 -11.60 -3.39 11.23
CA THR A 189 -12.92 -2.77 11.33
C THR A 189 -13.97 -3.49 10.49
N ASP A 190 -13.56 -4.16 9.40
CA ASP A 190 -14.46 -4.75 8.41
C ASP A 190 -13.89 -6.03 7.76
N GLY A 191 -12.89 -6.63 8.38
CA GLY A 191 -12.21 -7.83 7.89
C GLY A 191 -11.11 -7.58 6.85
N LEU A 192 -10.96 -6.32 6.39
CA LEU A 192 -9.99 -5.88 5.38
C LEU A 192 -9.18 -4.66 5.84
N HIS A 193 -9.86 -3.60 6.29
CA HIS A 193 -9.20 -2.38 6.75
C HIS A 193 -8.80 -2.49 8.21
N LEU A 194 -7.69 -1.84 8.56
CA LEU A 194 -7.17 -1.87 9.91
C LEU A 194 -7.98 -0.98 10.87
N SER A 195 -8.11 -1.44 12.09
CA SER A 195 -8.46 -0.61 13.25
C SER A 195 -7.26 0.23 13.69
N VAL A 196 -7.45 1.15 14.64
CA VAL A 196 -6.34 1.89 15.25
C VAL A 196 -5.32 0.93 15.88
N ALA A 197 -5.78 -0.18 16.49
CA ALA A 197 -4.88 -1.20 17.04
C ALA A 197 -4.06 -1.89 15.93
N GLY A 198 -4.68 -2.22 14.79
CA GLY A 198 -3.98 -2.77 13.63
C GLY A 198 -2.95 -1.79 13.05
N TYR A 199 -3.29 -0.50 12.94
CA TYR A 199 -2.31 0.52 12.50
C TYR A 199 -1.15 0.70 13.48
N ARG A 200 -1.34 0.47 14.78
CA ARG A 200 -0.22 0.45 15.74
C ARG A 200 0.73 -0.70 15.49
N ILE A 201 0.23 -1.88 15.13
CA ILE A 201 1.09 -3.01 14.74
C ILE A 201 1.87 -2.69 13.45
N LEU A 202 1.20 -2.13 12.43
CA LEU A 202 1.86 -1.66 11.20
C LEU A 202 2.94 -0.62 11.53
N ALA A 203 2.62 0.38 12.37
CA ALA A 203 3.56 1.41 12.77
C ALA A 203 4.76 0.84 13.54
N GLN A 204 4.55 -0.11 14.46
CA GLN A 204 5.64 -0.77 15.19
C GLN A 204 6.61 -1.49 14.25
N ALA A 205 6.07 -2.20 13.24
CA ALA A 205 6.90 -2.88 12.26
C ALA A 205 7.74 -1.91 11.40
N LEU A 206 7.25 -0.69 11.17
CA LEU A 206 7.93 0.32 10.36
C LEU A 206 8.82 1.27 11.17
N GLN A 207 8.61 1.41 12.48
CA GLN A 207 9.28 2.41 13.30
C GLN A 207 10.81 2.27 13.32
N GLU A 208 11.33 1.05 13.19
CA GLU A 208 12.78 0.79 13.21
C GLU A 208 13.47 1.17 11.89
N ILE A 209 12.69 1.43 10.85
CA ILE A 209 13.20 1.71 9.50
C ILE A 209 12.81 3.09 8.95
N VAL A 210 12.05 3.91 9.71
CA VAL A 210 11.65 5.30 9.36
C VAL A 210 12.63 6.38 9.84
#